data_b46db59be0002ae5cc2c1d4cce1ac4c7
#
_entry.id   b46db59be0002ae5cc2c1d4cce1ac4c7
#
_cell.length_a   1.000
_cell.length_b   1.000
_cell.length_c   1.000
_cell.angle_alpha   90.00
_cell.angle_beta   90.00
_cell.angle_gamma   90.00
#
_symmetry.space_group_name_H-M   'P 1'
#
loop_
_entity.id
_entity.type
_entity.pdbx_description
1 polymer ?
#
loop_
_entity_poly.entity_id
_entity_poly.type
_entity_poly.pdbx_seq_one_letter_code
_entity_poly.pdbx_strand_id
1 'polypeptide(L)'
;QQEPLPQQLKAKQREYLQQLLIGTFDLSELLRKVEWTQKDHPEIAQFEDDSMKTALQVLRDTLRSEEENTRKFQGQLMRLLFEDRREELLVRIEKGGAYYGELLQAQMKALFRHMAQAELLSRTKEYTNALKEIDGMLMKRIATIAKVGYIACCILNGEEIQRQKEIEQGLAAKRAAMVGEARAWAEENRPKGKTGKRRKRKADDDAPGGDGSAEPQGRPAKGATYATTYALVKEGLTLEQIAQKRQMAKSTIEGHIARGISEGEVEIDGLMPEAERDLIAEWMRENPSKGLNEAAGYFEGRFGYGQLRMVQAWVKREGAEG
;
A
#
# COMPACT_ATOMS: atom_id res chain seq x y z
N GLN A 1 6.14 -1.11 52.82
CA GLN A 1 4.70 -0.84 53.01
C GLN A 1 4.10 -0.69 51.64
N GLN A 2 3.14 -1.58 51.26
CA GLN A 2 2.41 -1.44 50.00
C GLN A 2 1.44 -0.25 50.12
N GLU A 3 1.48 0.66 49.15
CA GLU A 3 0.52 1.76 49.07
C GLU A 3 -0.92 1.24 49.04
N PRO A 4 -1.88 1.95 49.60
CA PRO A 4 -3.29 1.55 49.57
C PRO A 4 -3.77 1.40 48.13
N LEU A 5 -4.58 0.39 47.84
CA LEU A 5 -5.08 0.06 46.51
C LEU A 5 -5.66 1.24 45.70
N PRO A 6 -6.41 2.20 46.30
CA PRO A 6 -6.89 3.41 45.58
C PRO A 6 -5.78 4.32 45.06
N GLN A 7 -4.65 4.44 45.80
CA GLN A 7 -3.51 5.25 45.36
C GLN A 7 -2.74 4.58 44.22
N GLN A 8 -2.58 3.26 44.28
CA GLN A 8 -2.00 2.48 43.17
C GLN A 8 -2.82 2.56 41.90
N LEU A 9 -4.15 2.48 41.98
CA LEU A 9 -5.05 2.64 40.83
C LEU A 9 -4.94 4.04 40.23
N LYS A 10 -4.89 5.10 41.05
CA LYS A 10 -4.70 6.46 40.56
C LYS A 10 -3.35 6.65 39.88
N ALA A 11 -2.28 6.05 40.40
CA ALA A 11 -0.97 6.10 39.77
C ALA A 11 -0.95 5.43 38.41
N LYS A 12 -1.54 4.23 38.26
CA LYS A 12 -1.67 3.52 36.99
C LYS A 12 -2.55 4.26 35.96
N GLN A 13 -3.65 4.86 36.41
CA GLN A 13 -4.50 5.68 35.55
C GLN A 13 -3.74 6.89 35.00
N ARG A 14 -2.94 7.56 35.85
CA ARG A 14 -2.10 8.70 35.44
C ARG A 14 -1.03 8.28 34.44
N GLU A 15 -0.35 7.16 34.68
CA GLU A 15 0.64 6.61 33.76
C GLU A 15 0.02 6.28 32.38
N TYR A 16 -1.14 5.63 32.37
CA TYR A 16 -1.86 5.33 31.15
C TYR A 16 -2.26 6.60 30.38
N LEU A 17 -2.80 7.62 31.08
CA LEU A 17 -3.13 8.91 30.49
C LEU A 17 -1.90 9.61 29.91
N GLN A 18 -0.78 9.55 30.61
CA GLN A 18 0.48 10.11 30.13
C GLN A 18 0.89 9.47 28.80
N GLN A 19 0.93 8.16 28.72
CA GLN A 19 1.28 7.42 27.50
C GLN A 19 0.28 7.71 26.37
N LEU A 20 -1.00 7.71 26.66
CA LEU A 20 -2.07 8.01 25.70
C LEU A 20 -1.92 9.42 25.14
N LEU A 21 -1.74 10.44 25.97
CA LEU A 21 -1.65 11.84 25.55
C LEU A 21 -0.39 12.13 24.74
N ILE A 22 0.77 11.64 25.19
CA ILE A 22 2.02 11.78 24.44
C ILE A 22 1.91 11.05 23.09
N GLY A 23 1.50 9.79 23.09
CA GLY A 23 1.40 8.98 21.88
C GLY A 23 0.38 9.51 20.87
N THR A 24 -0.74 10.09 21.34
CA THR A 24 -1.79 10.61 20.45
C THR A 24 -1.30 11.79 19.61
N PHE A 25 -0.55 12.71 20.19
CA PHE A 25 -0.10 13.94 19.53
C PHE A 25 1.34 13.85 18.99
N ASP A 26 1.94 12.67 18.96
CA ASP A 26 3.24 12.45 18.34
C ASP A 26 3.07 12.18 16.83
N LEU A 27 3.53 13.13 16.01
CA LEU A 27 3.47 13.05 14.54
C LEU A 27 4.80 12.62 13.91
N SER A 28 5.82 12.33 14.70
CA SER A 28 7.19 12.09 14.22
C SER A 28 7.32 10.84 13.34
N GLU A 29 6.59 9.77 13.65
CA GLU A 29 6.60 8.54 12.86
C GLU A 29 5.99 8.78 11.48
N LEU A 30 4.88 9.53 11.42
CA LEU A 30 4.23 9.91 10.17
C LEU A 30 5.16 10.77 9.30
N LEU A 31 5.82 11.76 9.90
CA LEU A 31 6.79 12.62 9.20
C LEU A 31 7.92 11.79 8.59
N ARG A 32 8.54 10.90 9.38
CA ARG A 32 9.61 10.00 8.89
C ARG A 32 9.14 9.14 7.71
N LYS A 33 7.91 8.62 7.76
CA LYS A 33 7.38 7.82 6.66
C LYS A 33 7.19 8.64 5.39
N VAL A 34 6.69 9.87 5.50
CA VAL A 34 6.54 10.78 4.35
C VAL A 34 7.89 11.13 3.75
N GLU A 35 8.88 11.49 4.56
CA GLU A 35 10.25 11.81 4.10
C GLU A 35 10.91 10.62 3.41
N TRP A 36 10.77 9.42 3.99
CA TRP A 36 11.29 8.19 3.40
C TRP A 36 10.63 7.90 2.04
N THR A 37 9.30 8.03 1.96
CA THR A 37 8.56 7.79 0.71
C THR A 37 9.01 8.76 -0.39
N GLN A 38 9.23 10.04 -0.08
CA GLN A 38 9.74 11.00 -1.06
C GLN A 38 11.14 10.66 -1.57
N LYS A 39 11.99 10.11 -0.69
CA LYS A 39 13.37 9.73 -1.05
C LYS A 39 13.44 8.44 -1.86
N ASP A 40 12.55 7.48 -1.57
CA ASP A 40 12.60 6.12 -2.13
C ASP A 40 11.85 5.99 -3.46
N HIS A 41 11.00 6.97 -3.82
CA HIS A 41 10.21 6.96 -5.05
C HIS A 41 10.58 8.11 -5.99
N PRO A 42 11.72 7.98 -6.70
CA PRO A 42 12.18 9.00 -7.66
C PRO A 42 11.25 9.16 -8.88
N GLU A 43 10.34 8.20 -9.12
CA GLU A 43 9.30 8.29 -10.15
C GLU A 43 8.37 9.49 -9.94
N ILE A 44 8.29 10.05 -8.75
CA ILE A 44 7.62 11.34 -8.49
C ILE A 44 8.19 12.44 -9.39
N ALA A 45 9.49 12.37 -9.70
CA ALA A 45 10.15 13.31 -10.60
C ALA A 45 9.75 13.15 -12.08
N GLN A 46 9.10 12.04 -12.46
CA GLN A 46 8.64 11.77 -13.83
C GLN A 46 7.26 12.35 -14.12
N PHE A 47 6.54 12.85 -13.10
CA PHE A 47 5.27 13.51 -13.29
C PHE A 47 5.48 14.97 -13.68
N GLU A 48 4.92 15.36 -14.81
CA GLU A 48 4.98 16.74 -15.30
C GLU A 48 4.05 17.67 -14.52
N ASP A 49 3.09 17.11 -13.78
CA ASP A 49 2.11 17.86 -12.99
C ASP A 49 2.69 18.21 -11.60
N ASP A 50 2.99 19.47 -11.39
CA ASP A 50 3.51 19.98 -10.12
C ASP A 50 2.55 19.75 -8.93
N SER A 51 1.25 19.60 -9.18
CA SER A 51 0.26 19.30 -8.12
C SER A 51 0.52 17.95 -7.44
N MET A 52 1.05 16.97 -8.15
CA MET A 52 1.37 15.65 -7.60
C MET A 52 2.58 15.68 -6.66
N LYS A 53 3.60 16.48 -6.97
CA LYS A 53 4.76 16.70 -6.11
C LYS A 53 4.37 17.48 -4.85
N THR A 54 3.47 18.43 -5.01
CA THR A 54 3.08 19.37 -3.96
C THR A 54 2.34 18.70 -2.81
N ALA A 55 1.53 17.65 -3.05
CA ALA A 55 0.73 17.02 -1.99
C ALA A 55 1.57 16.39 -0.88
N LEU A 56 2.61 15.59 -1.20
CA LEU A 56 3.52 15.04 -0.22
C LEU A 56 4.44 16.10 0.39
N GLN A 57 4.86 17.08 -0.39
CA GLN A 57 5.70 18.18 0.10
C GLN A 57 4.94 19.02 1.12
N VAL A 58 3.70 19.41 0.84
CA VAL A 58 2.85 20.16 1.78
C VAL A 58 2.60 19.34 3.05
N LEU A 59 2.32 18.04 2.94
CA LEU A 59 2.16 17.17 4.10
C LEU A 59 3.44 17.14 4.95
N ARG A 60 4.61 16.93 4.34
CA ARG A 60 5.91 16.96 5.05
C ARG A 60 6.14 18.29 5.75
N ASP A 61 5.97 19.40 5.02
CA ASP A 61 6.26 20.73 5.53
C ASP A 61 5.28 21.11 6.66
N THR A 62 4.01 20.72 6.55
CA THR A 62 3.01 20.84 7.61
C THR A 62 3.42 20.05 8.86
N LEU A 63 3.80 18.78 8.71
CA LEU A 63 4.21 17.96 9.84
C LEU A 63 5.47 18.49 10.53
N ARG A 64 6.44 18.98 9.74
CA ARG A 64 7.67 19.62 10.29
C ARG A 64 7.38 20.90 11.05
N SER A 65 6.51 21.76 10.52
CA SER A 65 6.13 23.01 11.20
C SER A 65 5.43 22.75 12.54
N GLU A 66 4.76 21.60 12.66
CA GLU A 66 4.05 21.21 13.89
C GLU A 66 4.93 20.48 14.93
N GLU A 67 6.16 20.09 14.61
CA GLU A 67 7.02 19.35 15.57
C GLU A 67 7.24 20.10 16.89
N GLU A 68 7.55 21.38 16.82
CA GLU A 68 7.75 22.22 18.01
C GLU A 68 6.42 22.48 18.72
N ASN A 69 5.35 22.74 17.97
CA ASN A 69 4.01 22.97 18.51
C ASN A 69 3.48 21.74 19.24
N THR A 70 3.60 20.56 18.66
CA THR A 70 3.20 19.30 19.31
C THR A 70 3.99 19.03 20.57
N ARG A 71 5.30 19.29 20.58
CA ARG A 71 6.15 19.12 21.77
C ARG A 71 5.74 20.07 22.90
N LYS A 72 5.51 21.34 22.60
CA LYS A 72 5.00 22.34 23.55
C LYS A 72 3.63 21.96 24.09
N PHE A 73 2.75 21.49 23.20
CA PHE A 73 1.40 21.05 23.54
C PHE A 73 1.43 19.84 24.48
N GLN A 74 2.21 18.82 24.17
CA GLN A 74 2.42 17.65 25.04
C GLN A 74 2.94 18.06 26.43
N GLY A 75 3.91 18.98 26.48
CA GLY A 75 4.42 19.52 27.75
C GLY A 75 3.34 20.21 28.59
N GLN A 76 2.44 20.95 27.94
CA GLN A 76 1.29 21.58 28.63
C GLN A 76 0.31 20.53 29.18
N LEU A 77 -0.02 19.50 28.39
CA LEU A 77 -0.89 18.41 28.84
C LEU A 77 -0.28 17.67 30.03
N MET A 78 1.03 17.38 30.00
CA MET A 78 1.72 16.73 31.11
C MET A 78 1.69 17.58 32.38
N ARG A 79 1.95 18.89 32.26
CA ARG A 79 1.87 19.80 33.43
C ARG A 79 0.48 19.77 34.04
N LEU A 80 -0.59 19.91 33.25
CA LEU A 80 -1.97 19.90 33.74
C LEU A 80 -2.33 18.55 34.39
N LEU A 81 -1.83 17.43 33.83
CA LEU A 81 -2.03 16.08 34.35
C LEU A 81 -1.33 15.91 35.73
N PHE A 82 -0.10 16.38 35.86
CA PHE A 82 0.67 16.26 37.13
C PHE A 82 0.20 17.23 38.21
N GLU A 83 -0.33 18.40 37.83
CA GLU A 83 -0.97 19.35 38.74
C GLU A 83 -2.41 18.96 39.13
N ASP A 84 -2.93 17.84 38.64
CA ASP A 84 -4.33 17.34 38.84
C ASP A 84 -5.42 18.36 38.41
N ARG A 85 -5.12 19.20 37.42
CA ARG A 85 -6.02 20.22 36.85
C ARG A 85 -6.94 19.61 35.78
N ARG A 86 -7.87 18.77 36.21
CA ARG A 86 -8.65 17.88 35.32
C ARG A 86 -9.51 18.61 34.31
N GLU A 87 -10.25 19.62 34.74
CA GLU A 87 -11.14 20.39 33.85
C GLU A 87 -10.34 21.09 32.74
N GLU A 88 -9.25 21.75 33.10
CA GLU A 88 -8.39 22.43 32.16
C GLU A 88 -7.68 21.45 31.21
N LEU A 89 -7.29 20.30 31.73
CA LEU A 89 -6.72 19.22 30.92
C LEU A 89 -7.71 18.75 29.85
N LEU A 90 -8.97 18.48 30.22
CA LEU A 90 -10.01 18.05 29.29
C LEU A 90 -10.29 19.10 28.22
N VAL A 91 -10.46 20.36 28.61
CA VAL A 91 -10.64 21.49 27.68
C VAL A 91 -9.44 21.62 26.73
N ARG A 92 -8.23 21.41 27.25
CA ARG A 92 -7.00 21.50 26.44
C ARG A 92 -6.89 20.33 25.43
N ILE A 93 -7.25 19.12 25.86
CA ILE A 93 -7.31 17.93 24.98
C ILE A 93 -8.35 18.15 23.87
N GLU A 94 -9.52 18.65 24.19
CA GLU A 94 -10.58 18.92 23.21
C GLU A 94 -10.13 19.93 22.15
N LYS A 95 -9.58 21.07 22.56
CA LYS A 95 -9.06 22.09 21.64
C LYS A 95 -7.92 21.56 20.76
N GLY A 96 -6.99 20.82 21.35
CA GLY A 96 -5.90 20.19 20.58
C GLY A 96 -6.42 19.10 19.63
N GLY A 97 -7.37 18.29 20.09
CA GLY A 97 -8.02 17.27 19.28
C GLY A 97 -8.75 17.86 18.06
N ALA A 98 -9.47 18.97 18.23
CA ALA A 98 -10.09 19.70 17.13
C ALA A 98 -9.04 20.23 16.14
N TYR A 99 -8.03 20.94 16.63
CA TYR A 99 -6.98 21.54 15.80
C TYR A 99 -6.21 20.49 14.98
N TYR A 100 -5.63 19.48 15.63
CA TYR A 100 -4.85 18.46 14.94
C TYR A 100 -5.75 17.53 14.10
N GLY A 101 -6.98 17.31 14.52
CA GLY A 101 -7.96 16.55 13.75
C GLY A 101 -8.31 17.22 12.42
N GLU A 102 -8.58 18.52 12.41
CA GLU A 102 -8.85 19.30 11.20
C GLU A 102 -7.60 19.40 10.31
N LEU A 103 -6.43 19.67 10.90
CA LEU A 103 -5.16 19.74 10.20
C LEU A 103 -4.90 18.44 9.40
N LEU A 104 -4.96 17.30 10.06
CA LEU A 104 -4.68 16.01 9.42
C LEU A 104 -5.77 15.59 8.43
N GLN A 105 -7.04 15.92 8.67
CA GLN A 105 -8.13 15.67 7.71
C GLN A 105 -7.95 16.49 6.42
N ALA A 106 -7.50 17.74 6.53
CA ALA A 106 -7.19 18.57 5.36
C ALA A 106 -6.05 17.95 4.52
N GLN A 107 -4.98 17.46 5.20
CA GLN A 107 -3.87 16.78 4.53
C GLN A 107 -4.32 15.44 3.89
N MET A 108 -5.19 14.69 4.54
CA MET A 108 -5.78 13.47 3.99
C MET A 108 -6.57 13.73 2.71
N LYS A 109 -7.34 14.81 2.65
CA LYS A 109 -8.10 15.20 1.45
C LYS A 109 -7.17 15.48 0.26
N ALA A 110 -6.07 16.19 0.49
CA ALA A 110 -5.04 16.44 -0.51
C ALA A 110 -4.35 15.15 -0.97
N LEU A 111 -4.02 14.26 -0.02
CA LEU A 111 -3.41 12.96 -0.30
C LEU A 111 -4.32 12.08 -1.18
N PHE A 112 -5.63 12.06 -0.94
CA PHE A 112 -6.56 11.27 -1.75
C PHE A 112 -6.65 11.75 -3.19
N ARG A 113 -6.62 13.07 -3.43
CA ARG A 113 -6.55 13.62 -4.79
C ARG A 113 -5.27 13.18 -5.48
N HIS A 114 -4.14 13.28 -4.79
CA HIS A 114 -2.84 12.83 -5.28
C HIS A 114 -2.83 11.32 -5.61
N MET A 115 -3.38 10.49 -4.72
CA MET A 115 -3.51 9.04 -4.96
C MET A 115 -4.39 8.75 -6.18
N ALA A 116 -5.52 9.42 -6.31
CA ALA A 116 -6.42 9.25 -7.43
C ALA A 116 -5.77 9.64 -8.77
N GLN A 117 -4.96 10.71 -8.81
CA GLN A 117 -4.15 11.07 -9.97
C GLN A 117 -3.09 10.01 -10.28
N ALA A 118 -2.36 9.54 -9.25
CA ALA A 118 -1.34 8.51 -9.40
C ALA A 118 -1.91 7.20 -9.97
N GLU A 119 -3.13 6.82 -9.58
CA GLU A 119 -3.82 5.62 -10.09
C GLU A 119 -4.18 5.72 -11.58
N LEU A 120 -4.30 6.92 -12.14
CA LEU A 120 -4.55 7.14 -13.58
C LEU A 120 -3.30 6.98 -14.44
N LEU A 121 -2.11 7.00 -13.84
CA LEU A 121 -0.83 6.89 -14.53
C LEU A 121 -0.35 5.43 -14.62
N SER A 122 0.57 5.19 -15.53
CA SER A 122 1.20 3.86 -15.70
C SER A 122 2.47 3.76 -14.86
N ARG A 123 2.77 2.54 -14.37
CA ARG A 123 3.99 2.22 -13.60
C ARG A 123 4.10 2.88 -12.21
N THR A 124 2.95 3.20 -11.59
CA THR A 124 2.88 3.87 -10.29
C THR A 124 2.48 2.92 -9.15
N LYS A 125 2.45 1.61 -9.36
CA LYS A 125 1.93 0.63 -8.39
C LYS A 125 2.66 0.68 -7.04
N GLU A 126 4.00 0.72 -7.06
CA GLU A 126 4.82 0.75 -5.84
C GLU A 126 4.61 2.07 -5.09
N TYR A 127 4.67 3.17 -5.81
CA TYR A 127 4.38 4.49 -5.26
C TYR A 127 2.97 4.58 -4.69
N THR A 128 1.96 4.10 -5.40
CA THR A 128 0.57 4.06 -4.91
C THR A 128 0.43 3.21 -3.65
N ASN A 129 1.18 2.12 -3.53
CA ASN A 129 1.20 1.32 -2.30
C ASN A 129 1.84 2.08 -1.13
N ALA A 130 2.94 2.81 -1.36
CA ALA A 130 3.56 3.65 -0.34
C ALA A 130 2.60 4.77 0.12
N LEU A 131 1.84 5.38 -0.80
CA LEU A 131 0.81 6.36 -0.45
C LEU A 131 -0.33 5.74 0.40
N LYS A 132 -0.73 4.50 0.14
CA LYS A 132 -1.72 3.78 0.96
C LYS A 132 -1.22 3.51 2.38
N GLU A 133 0.08 3.28 2.56
CA GLU A 133 0.66 3.15 3.90
C GLU A 133 0.59 4.49 4.66
N ILE A 134 0.92 5.61 4.00
CA ILE A 134 0.76 6.95 4.58
C ILE A 134 -0.71 7.23 4.93
N ASP A 135 -1.66 6.89 4.05
CA ASP A 135 -3.10 7.00 4.33
C ASP A 135 -3.50 6.19 5.58
N GLY A 136 -3.03 4.95 5.70
CA GLY A 136 -3.27 4.12 6.86
C GLY A 136 -2.75 4.73 8.16
N MET A 137 -1.55 5.32 8.13
CA MET A 137 -0.95 6.01 9.29
C MET A 137 -1.72 7.29 9.65
N LEU A 138 -2.10 8.10 8.66
CA LEU A 138 -2.94 9.29 8.85
C LEU A 138 -4.27 8.92 9.48
N MET A 139 -4.97 7.90 8.94
CA MET A 139 -6.25 7.46 9.45
C MET A 139 -6.16 6.96 10.89
N LYS A 140 -5.13 6.16 11.20
CA LYS A 140 -4.86 5.70 12.57
C LYS A 140 -4.66 6.89 13.52
N ARG A 141 -3.90 7.89 13.11
CA ARG A 141 -3.63 9.09 13.92
C ARG A 141 -4.90 9.92 14.14
N ILE A 142 -5.67 10.18 13.09
CA ILE A 142 -6.95 10.90 13.17
C ILE A 142 -7.93 10.16 14.10
N ALA A 143 -8.03 8.83 13.99
CA ALA A 143 -8.88 8.02 14.86
C ALA A 143 -8.45 8.09 16.33
N THR A 144 -7.15 8.09 16.61
CA THR A 144 -6.64 8.23 17.98
C THR A 144 -6.95 9.62 18.54
N ILE A 145 -6.72 10.68 17.76
CA ILE A 145 -7.02 12.07 18.15
C ILE A 145 -8.52 12.24 18.41
N ALA A 146 -9.38 11.71 17.56
CA ALA A 146 -10.84 11.83 17.73
C ALA A 146 -11.37 11.13 19.00
N LYS A 147 -10.68 10.09 19.47
CA LYS A 147 -11.09 9.33 20.65
C LYS A 147 -10.47 9.83 21.96
N VAL A 148 -9.35 10.56 21.90
CA VAL A 148 -8.53 10.86 23.08
C VAL A 148 -9.29 11.65 24.15
N GLY A 149 -10.08 12.65 23.75
CA GLY A 149 -10.88 13.45 24.69
C GLY A 149 -11.92 12.61 25.44
N TYR A 150 -12.64 11.76 24.71
CA TYR A 150 -13.61 10.84 25.29
C TYR A 150 -12.93 9.82 26.25
N ILE A 151 -11.85 9.19 25.80
CA ILE A 151 -11.10 8.21 26.63
C ILE A 151 -10.55 8.88 27.89
N ALA A 152 -9.94 10.05 27.77
CA ALA A 152 -9.42 10.79 28.92
C ALA A 152 -10.53 11.16 29.92
N CYS A 153 -11.69 11.60 29.43
CA CYS A 153 -12.85 11.90 30.26
C CYS A 153 -13.31 10.66 31.04
N CYS A 154 -13.51 9.53 30.36
CA CYS A 154 -13.92 8.28 31.00
C CYS A 154 -12.91 7.83 32.10
N ILE A 155 -11.60 7.89 31.80
CA ILE A 155 -10.57 7.49 32.78
C ILE A 155 -10.58 8.41 34.00
N LEU A 156 -10.67 9.72 33.80
CA LEU A 156 -10.67 10.69 34.90
C LEU A 156 -11.93 10.59 35.78
N ASN A 157 -13.06 10.18 35.20
CA ASN A 157 -14.33 10.00 35.90
C ASN A 157 -14.52 8.56 36.43
N GLY A 158 -13.66 7.62 36.06
CA GLY A 158 -13.85 6.18 36.41
C GLY A 158 -14.99 5.51 35.63
N GLU A 159 -15.30 6.00 34.44
CA GLU A 159 -16.34 5.49 33.57
C GLU A 159 -15.81 4.44 32.59
N GLU A 160 -16.69 3.53 32.12
CA GLU A 160 -16.34 2.56 31.10
C GLU A 160 -16.22 3.19 29.70
N ILE A 161 -15.25 2.72 28.92
CA ILE A 161 -14.99 3.23 27.58
C ILE A 161 -15.81 2.39 26.57
N GLN A 162 -16.95 2.89 26.10
CA GLN A 162 -17.90 2.15 25.26
C GLN A 162 -18.04 2.66 23.83
N ARG A 163 -17.86 3.98 23.58
CA ARG A 163 -18.18 4.64 22.31
C ARG A 163 -17.06 4.64 21.26
N GLN A 164 -15.99 3.91 21.43
CA GLN A 164 -14.85 3.94 20.49
C GLN A 164 -15.24 3.49 19.08
N LYS A 165 -16.06 2.44 18.96
CA LYS A 165 -16.52 1.90 17.66
C LYS A 165 -17.41 2.88 16.91
N GLU A 166 -18.27 3.61 17.61
CA GLU A 166 -19.14 4.63 17.03
C GLU A 166 -18.32 5.77 16.40
N ILE A 167 -17.30 6.27 17.14
CA ILE A 167 -16.37 7.29 16.64
C ILE A 167 -15.62 6.80 15.39
N GLU A 168 -15.12 5.57 15.41
CA GLU A 168 -14.40 4.97 14.28
C GLU A 168 -15.29 4.80 13.04
N GLN A 169 -16.54 4.37 13.21
CA GLN A 169 -17.51 4.25 12.12
C GLN A 169 -17.83 5.61 11.48
N GLY A 170 -18.00 6.65 12.30
CA GLY A 170 -18.20 8.03 11.81
C GLY A 170 -17.02 8.53 10.98
N LEU A 171 -15.79 8.24 11.42
CA LEU A 171 -14.57 8.59 10.69
C LEU A 171 -14.42 7.78 9.38
N ALA A 172 -14.76 6.50 9.40
CA ALA A 172 -14.74 5.65 8.21
C ALA A 172 -15.70 6.15 7.12
N ALA A 173 -16.90 6.58 7.53
CA ALA A 173 -17.88 7.19 6.61
C ALA A 173 -17.37 8.50 5.99
N LYS A 174 -16.76 9.40 6.80
CA LYS A 174 -16.12 10.63 6.30
C LYS A 174 -14.99 10.33 5.33
N ARG A 175 -14.12 9.36 5.64
CA ARG A 175 -13.03 8.94 4.75
C ARG A 175 -13.57 8.42 3.42
N ALA A 176 -14.61 7.59 3.43
CA ALA A 176 -15.21 7.05 2.21
C ALA A 176 -15.76 8.18 1.30
N ALA A 177 -16.40 9.19 1.88
CA ALA A 177 -16.86 10.38 1.15
C ALA A 177 -15.68 11.13 0.50
N MET A 178 -14.59 11.40 1.25
CA MET A 178 -13.39 12.07 0.73
C MET A 178 -12.73 11.30 -0.42
N VAL A 179 -12.67 9.97 -0.34
CA VAL A 179 -12.15 9.11 -1.42
C VAL A 179 -13.04 9.21 -2.66
N GLY A 180 -14.36 9.21 -2.49
CA GLY A 180 -15.32 9.39 -3.59
C GLY A 180 -15.16 10.74 -4.30
N GLU A 181 -15.07 11.82 -3.54
CA GLU A 181 -14.82 13.18 -4.07
C GLU A 181 -13.48 13.26 -4.82
N ALA A 182 -12.42 12.68 -4.26
CA ALA A 182 -11.09 12.70 -4.89
C ALA A 182 -11.07 11.95 -6.23
N ARG A 183 -11.75 10.81 -6.32
CA ARG A 183 -11.87 10.06 -7.57
C ARG A 183 -12.68 10.80 -8.63
N ALA A 184 -13.82 11.39 -8.25
CA ALA A 184 -14.60 12.22 -9.15
C ALA A 184 -13.78 13.38 -9.68
N TRP A 185 -13.09 14.10 -8.79
CA TRP A 185 -12.21 15.20 -9.17
C TRP A 185 -11.08 14.76 -10.12
N ALA A 186 -10.45 13.61 -9.90
CA ALA A 186 -9.37 13.11 -10.74
C ALA A 186 -9.86 12.72 -12.15
N GLU A 187 -11.06 12.16 -12.28
CA GLU A 187 -11.67 11.87 -13.58
C GLU A 187 -12.01 13.15 -14.37
N GLU A 188 -12.51 14.19 -13.69
CA GLU A 188 -12.80 15.50 -14.30
C GLU A 188 -11.52 16.22 -14.76
N ASN A 189 -10.44 16.12 -13.98
CA ASN A 189 -9.17 16.77 -14.23
C ASN A 189 -8.15 15.83 -14.90
N ARG A 190 -8.60 14.81 -15.59
CA ARG A 190 -7.73 13.86 -16.30
C ARG A 190 -6.94 14.56 -17.39
N PRO A 191 -5.59 14.43 -17.43
CA PRO A 191 -4.78 15.01 -18.50
C PRO A 191 -5.27 14.56 -19.88
N LYS A 192 -5.71 15.50 -20.72
CA LYS A 192 -6.12 15.21 -22.08
C LYS A 192 -4.88 14.85 -22.89
N GLY A 193 -4.61 13.54 -23.08
CA GLY A 193 -3.53 13.15 -23.98
C GLY A 193 -2.83 11.82 -23.74
N LYS A 194 -3.02 11.15 -22.62
CA LYS A 194 -2.42 9.82 -22.39
C LYS A 194 -3.49 8.83 -21.91
N THR A 195 -4.47 8.53 -22.78
CA THR A 195 -5.44 7.46 -22.51
C THR A 195 -4.80 6.10 -22.67
N GLY A 196 -4.17 5.60 -21.60
CA GLY A 196 -4.02 4.16 -21.45
C GLY A 196 -5.43 3.57 -21.33
N LYS A 197 -5.92 2.91 -22.38
CA LYS A 197 -7.24 2.24 -22.38
C LYS A 197 -7.36 1.34 -21.15
N ARG A 198 -8.16 1.78 -20.16
CA ARG A 198 -8.61 0.96 -19.03
C ARG A 198 -9.37 -0.21 -19.61
N ARG A 199 -8.79 -1.40 -19.56
CA ARG A 199 -9.47 -2.64 -19.93
C ARG A 199 -10.65 -2.85 -18.98
N LYS A 200 -11.88 -2.52 -19.43
CA LYS A 200 -13.10 -3.09 -18.86
C LYS A 200 -12.95 -4.61 -18.93
N ARG A 201 -12.99 -5.29 -17.79
CA ARG A 201 -13.31 -6.72 -17.75
C ARG A 201 -14.73 -6.83 -18.28
N LYS A 202 -14.86 -7.30 -19.52
CA LYS A 202 -16.13 -7.75 -20.08
C LYS A 202 -16.30 -9.19 -19.64
N ALA A 203 -17.37 -9.45 -18.93
CA ALA A 203 -17.95 -10.77 -18.84
C ALA A 203 -18.42 -11.20 -20.22
N ASP A 204 -18.43 -12.49 -20.41
CA ASP A 204 -18.77 -13.25 -21.60
C ASP A 204 -19.94 -12.69 -22.42
N ASP A 205 -19.77 -12.70 -23.76
CA ASP A 205 -20.79 -13.24 -24.65
C ASP A 205 -20.23 -13.43 -26.07
N ASP A 206 -20.57 -14.57 -26.64
CA ASP A 206 -20.27 -15.08 -27.97
C ASP A 206 -20.93 -14.28 -29.10
N ALA A 207 -20.24 -14.14 -30.25
CA ALA A 207 -20.61 -14.52 -31.60
C ALA A 207 -20.05 -13.57 -32.69
N PRO A 208 -19.97 -13.98 -33.94
CA PRO A 208 -18.91 -13.61 -34.89
C PRO A 208 -19.36 -12.64 -36.02
N GLY A 209 -18.37 -12.07 -36.70
CA GLY A 209 -18.57 -11.62 -38.07
C GLY A 209 -18.17 -10.19 -38.43
N GLY A 210 -17.32 -10.01 -39.46
CA GLY A 210 -17.33 -8.86 -40.35
C GLY A 210 -16.07 -8.03 -40.53
N ASP A 211 -15.24 -8.40 -41.46
CA ASP A 211 -14.46 -7.71 -42.50
C ASP A 211 -14.35 -6.16 -42.50
N GLY A 212 -13.16 -5.65 -42.84
CA GLY A 212 -12.98 -4.29 -43.35
C GLY A 212 -11.71 -3.51 -42.93
N SER A 213 -10.57 -3.86 -43.54
CA SER A 213 -9.45 -2.99 -43.96
C SER A 213 -9.23 -1.61 -43.37
N ALA A 214 -8.08 -1.41 -42.72
CA ALA A 214 -7.01 -0.41 -42.99
C ALA A 214 -5.91 -0.48 -41.95
N GLU A 215 -4.67 -0.71 -42.36
CA GLU A 215 -3.46 -0.63 -41.53
C GLU A 215 -3.16 0.81 -41.08
N PRO A 216 -2.62 0.95 -39.86
CA PRO A 216 -1.35 1.62 -39.72
C PRO A 216 -0.36 0.82 -38.85
N GLN A 217 0.87 0.87 -39.27
CA GLN A 217 2.05 0.20 -38.73
C GLN A 217 2.25 0.38 -37.22
N GLY A 218 2.58 -0.74 -36.51
CA GLY A 218 3.42 -0.71 -35.35
C GLY A 218 2.84 -1.08 -33.99
N ARG A 219 2.06 -2.19 -33.84
CA ARG A 219 1.98 -2.94 -32.58
C ARG A 219 1.84 -4.42 -32.90
N PRO A 220 2.76 -5.29 -32.41
CA PRO A 220 2.60 -6.72 -32.62
C PRO A 220 1.31 -7.20 -31.94
N ALA A 221 0.56 -8.04 -32.64
CA ALA A 221 -0.65 -8.71 -32.17
C ALA A 221 -0.39 -9.41 -30.84
N LYS A 222 -1.43 -9.54 -29.97
CA LYS A 222 -1.33 -10.10 -28.61
C LYS A 222 -0.65 -11.48 -28.50
N GLY A 223 -0.56 -12.25 -29.57
CA GLY A 223 0.19 -13.51 -29.66
C GLY A 223 1.67 -13.32 -30.04
N ALA A 224 2.01 -12.32 -30.83
CA ALA A 224 3.37 -12.10 -31.33
C ALA A 224 4.38 -11.79 -30.21
N THR A 225 3.94 -11.20 -29.10
CA THR A 225 4.81 -10.89 -27.96
C THR A 225 5.29 -12.15 -27.23
N TYR A 226 4.45 -13.15 -27.08
CA TYR A 226 4.82 -14.44 -26.47
C TYR A 226 5.62 -15.29 -27.44
N ALA A 227 5.18 -15.40 -28.69
CA ALA A 227 5.86 -16.16 -29.75
C ALA A 227 7.32 -15.70 -29.91
N THR A 228 7.58 -14.39 -29.86
CA THR A 228 8.94 -13.85 -29.92
C THR A 228 9.80 -14.30 -28.73
N THR A 229 9.22 -14.35 -27.49
CA THR A 229 9.95 -14.88 -26.32
C THR A 229 10.25 -16.37 -26.52
N TYR A 230 9.27 -17.14 -26.95
CA TYR A 230 9.42 -18.59 -27.14
C TYR A 230 10.46 -18.92 -28.20
N ALA A 231 10.49 -18.16 -29.29
CA ALA A 231 11.52 -18.31 -30.33
C ALA A 231 12.93 -18.08 -29.77
N LEU A 232 13.12 -17.03 -28.95
CA LEU A 232 14.40 -16.71 -28.34
C LEU A 232 14.84 -17.76 -27.31
N VAL A 233 13.90 -18.39 -26.59
CA VAL A 233 14.20 -19.53 -25.71
C VAL A 233 14.64 -20.73 -26.54
N LYS A 234 13.95 -21.03 -27.67
CA LYS A 234 14.30 -22.11 -28.59
C LYS A 234 15.65 -21.87 -29.29
N GLU A 235 16.09 -20.62 -29.43
CA GLU A 235 17.44 -20.23 -29.88
C GLU A 235 18.51 -20.44 -28.80
N GLY A 236 18.15 -20.85 -27.57
CA GLY A 236 19.09 -21.11 -26.47
C GLY A 236 19.57 -19.87 -25.71
N LEU A 237 18.87 -18.72 -25.83
CA LEU A 237 19.23 -17.53 -25.07
C LEU A 237 18.81 -17.66 -23.61
N THR A 238 19.63 -17.11 -22.69
CA THR A 238 19.31 -17.06 -21.27
C THR A 238 18.20 -16.02 -20.98
N LEU A 239 17.56 -16.14 -19.82
CA LEU A 239 16.51 -15.20 -19.37
C LEU A 239 16.99 -13.73 -19.40
N GLU A 240 18.25 -13.51 -19.00
CA GLU A 240 18.88 -12.18 -19.01
C GLU A 240 19.08 -11.65 -20.41
N GLN A 241 19.57 -12.48 -21.31
CA GLN A 241 19.79 -12.11 -22.72
C GLN A 241 18.48 -11.80 -23.42
N ILE A 242 17.42 -12.57 -23.15
CA ILE A 242 16.08 -12.33 -23.70
C ILE A 242 15.51 -11.01 -23.14
N ALA A 243 15.66 -10.76 -21.84
CA ALA A 243 15.21 -9.54 -21.20
C ALA A 243 15.90 -8.32 -21.81
N GLN A 244 17.21 -8.38 -22.00
CA GLN A 244 18.01 -7.33 -22.62
C GLN A 244 17.63 -7.12 -24.11
N LYS A 245 17.56 -8.19 -24.90
CA LYS A 245 17.23 -8.13 -26.34
C LYS A 245 15.84 -7.59 -26.59
N ARG A 246 14.90 -7.88 -25.69
CA ARG A 246 13.51 -7.42 -25.75
C ARG A 246 13.23 -6.12 -25.01
N GLN A 247 14.21 -5.56 -24.32
CA GLN A 247 14.03 -4.37 -23.46
C GLN A 247 12.85 -4.53 -22.47
N MET A 248 12.73 -5.71 -21.87
CA MET A 248 11.66 -6.06 -20.92
C MET A 248 12.26 -6.46 -19.57
N ALA A 249 11.51 -6.25 -18.49
CA ALA A 249 11.93 -6.72 -17.17
C ALA A 249 12.05 -8.25 -17.15
N LYS A 250 13.08 -8.78 -16.46
CA LYS A 250 13.30 -10.23 -16.29
C LYS A 250 12.04 -10.94 -15.80
N SER A 251 11.33 -10.36 -14.82
CA SER A 251 10.09 -10.90 -14.28
C SER A 251 8.95 -11.00 -15.32
N THR A 252 8.95 -10.14 -16.34
CA THR A 252 8.00 -10.23 -17.46
C THR A 252 8.35 -11.39 -18.39
N ILE A 253 9.63 -11.58 -18.68
CA ILE A 253 10.13 -12.73 -19.49
C ILE A 253 9.85 -14.04 -18.75
N GLU A 254 10.12 -14.12 -17.45
CA GLU A 254 9.78 -15.28 -16.61
C GLU A 254 8.28 -15.60 -16.66
N GLY A 255 7.42 -14.57 -16.64
CA GLY A 255 5.98 -14.74 -16.82
C GLY A 255 5.57 -15.27 -18.19
N HIS A 256 6.23 -14.81 -19.26
CA HIS A 256 6.03 -15.33 -20.62
C HIS A 256 6.43 -16.80 -20.73
N ILE A 257 7.57 -17.15 -20.17
CA ILE A 257 8.10 -18.50 -20.21
C ILE A 257 7.24 -19.45 -19.38
N ALA A 258 6.82 -19.07 -18.16
CA ALA A 258 5.90 -19.89 -17.37
C ALA A 258 4.61 -20.18 -18.11
N ARG A 259 4.10 -19.22 -18.88
CA ARG A 259 2.94 -19.42 -19.76
C ARG A 259 3.27 -20.36 -20.90
N GLY A 260 4.41 -20.19 -21.57
CA GLY A 260 4.85 -21.09 -22.65
C GLY A 260 5.01 -22.53 -22.17
N ILE A 261 5.49 -22.73 -20.95
CA ILE A 261 5.60 -24.06 -20.31
C ILE A 261 4.21 -24.66 -20.10
N SER A 262 3.24 -23.87 -19.60
CA SER A 262 1.87 -24.35 -19.39
C SER A 262 1.11 -24.65 -20.70
N GLU A 263 1.49 -23.99 -21.78
CA GLU A 263 0.92 -24.17 -23.12
C GLU A 263 1.67 -25.27 -23.95
N GLY A 264 2.76 -25.84 -23.42
CA GLY A 264 3.59 -26.82 -24.11
C GLY A 264 4.49 -26.24 -25.22
N GLU A 265 4.58 -24.92 -25.33
CA GLU A 265 5.37 -24.21 -26.35
C GLU A 265 6.84 -24.06 -25.98
N VAL A 266 7.15 -24.16 -24.69
CA VAL A 266 8.51 -24.03 -24.13
C VAL A 266 8.73 -25.16 -23.14
N GLU A 267 9.87 -25.84 -23.28
CA GLU A 267 10.32 -26.81 -22.28
C GLU A 267 11.09 -26.09 -21.16
N ILE A 268 11.01 -26.64 -19.93
CA ILE A 268 11.68 -26.06 -18.76
C ILE A 268 13.18 -26.37 -18.75
N ASP A 269 13.57 -27.38 -19.52
CA ASP A 269 14.95 -27.85 -19.57
C ASP A 269 15.90 -26.77 -20.10
N GLY A 270 17.03 -26.59 -19.41
CA GLY A 270 18.01 -25.55 -19.73
C GLY A 270 17.68 -24.14 -19.22
N LEU A 271 16.49 -23.90 -18.64
CA LEU A 271 16.10 -22.60 -18.07
C LEU A 271 16.52 -22.46 -16.59
N MET A 272 16.79 -23.59 -15.93
CA MET A 272 17.32 -23.69 -14.58
C MET A 272 18.04 -25.02 -14.38
N PRO A 273 18.89 -25.14 -13.33
CA PRO A 273 19.53 -26.43 -12.98
C PRO A 273 18.44 -27.49 -12.66
N GLU A 274 18.60 -28.70 -13.19
CA GLU A 274 17.66 -29.82 -12.97
C GLU A 274 17.44 -30.10 -11.49
N ALA A 275 18.52 -30.13 -10.70
CA ALA A 275 18.44 -30.38 -9.26
C ALA A 275 17.56 -29.33 -8.52
N GLU A 276 17.58 -28.08 -8.96
CA GLU A 276 16.72 -27.02 -8.39
C GLU A 276 15.28 -27.17 -8.85
N ARG A 277 15.07 -27.49 -10.13
CA ARG A 277 13.74 -27.79 -10.69
C ARG A 277 13.08 -28.92 -9.91
N ASP A 278 13.79 -30.04 -9.75
CA ASP A 278 13.26 -31.25 -9.14
C ASP A 278 12.95 -31.04 -7.66
N LEU A 279 13.80 -30.33 -6.93
CA LEU A 279 13.58 -29.96 -5.54
C LEU A 279 12.31 -29.11 -5.35
N ILE A 280 12.10 -28.12 -6.22
CA ILE A 280 10.90 -27.28 -6.19
C ILE A 280 9.67 -28.11 -6.57
N ALA A 281 9.77 -28.95 -7.61
CA ALA A 281 8.69 -29.78 -8.10
C ALA A 281 8.23 -30.81 -7.08
N GLU A 282 9.14 -31.46 -6.38
CA GLU A 282 8.83 -32.39 -5.29
C GLU A 282 8.00 -31.71 -4.20
N TRP A 283 8.46 -30.56 -3.73
CA TRP A 283 7.72 -29.80 -2.75
C TRP A 283 6.32 -29.39 -3.23
N MET A 284 6.16 -28.98 -4.50
CA MET A 284 4.87 -28.59 -5.06
C MET A 284 3.92 -29.78 -5.22
N ARG A 285 4.42 -30.97 -5.56
CA ARG A 285 3.60 -32.21 -5.63
C ARG A 285 3.12 -32.65 -4.25
N GLU A 286 3.97 -32.48 -3.22
CA GLU A 286 3.61 -32.79 -1.82
C GLU A 286 2.63 -31.74 -1.24
N ASN A 287 2.61 -30.53 -1.76
CA ASN A 287 1.82 -29.40 -1.25
C ASN A 287 0.89 -28.79 -2.31
N PRO A 288 -0.03 -29.53 -2.93
CA PRO A 288 -0.80 -29.06 -4.10
C PRO A 288 -1.75 -27.90 -3.78
N SER A 289 -2.14 -27.72 -2.52
CA SER A 289 -3.01 -26.63 -2.07
C SER A 289 -2.28 -25.33 -1.71
N LYS A 290 -0.96 -25.38 -1.62
CA LYS A 290 -0.14 -24.21 -1.25
C LYS A 290 0.24 -23.37 -2.46
N GLY A 291 0.36 -22.06 -2.26
CA GLY A 291 0.69 -21.11 -3.30
C GLY A 291 2.18 -20.79 -3.39
N LEU A 292 2.53 -19.90 -4.33
CA LEU A 292 3.93 -19.47 -4.54
C LEU A 292 4.53 -18.73 -3.33
N ASN A 293 3.70 -18.08 -2.51
CA ASN A 293 4.15 -17.39 -1.30
C ASN A 293 4.66 -18.37 -0.24
N GLU A 294 3.93 -19.47 -0.07
CA GLU A 294 4.31 -20.54 0.87
C GLU A 294 5.56 -21.27 0.39
N ALA A 295 5.68 -21.49 -0.93
CA ALA A 295 6.88 -22.05 -1.52
C ALA A 295 8.11 -21.13 -1.29
N ALA A 296 7.96 -19.83 -1.55
CA ALA A 296 9.01 -18.84 -1.31
C ALA A 296 9.42 -18.78 0.16
N GLY A 297 8.46 -18.90 1.09
CA GLY A 297 8.72 -18.98 2.53
C GLY A 297 9.45 -20.25 2.93
N TYR A 298 9.04 -21.42 2.40
CA TYR A 298 9.67 -22.70 2.68
C TYR A 298 11.14 -22.75 2.24
N PHE A 299 11.44 -22.21 1.06
CA PHE A 299 12.80 -22.12 0.53
C PHE A 299 13.58 -20.89 1.01
N GLU A 300 13.06 -20.13 1.97
CA GLU A 300 13.72 -18.96 2.59
C GLU A 300 14.25 -17.94 1.56
N GLY A 301 13.55 -17.79 0.43
CA GLY A 301 13.95 -16.90 -0.65
C GLY A 301 15.11 -17.40 -1.53
N ARG A 302 15.55 -18.65 -1.39
CA ARG A 302 16.60 -19.28 -2.21
C ARG A 302 16.25 -19.25 -3.70
N PHE A 303 14.95 -19.37 -4.02
CA PHE A 303 14.45 -19.34 -5.39
C PHE A 303 13.59 -18.12 -5.63
N GLY A 304 13.79 -17.45 -6.77
CA GLY A 304 12.97 -16.31 -7.17
C GLY A 304 11.55 -16.73 -7.57
N TYR A 305 10.59 -15.80 -7.43
CA TYR A 305 9.18 -16.05 -7.81
C TYR A 305 9.02 -16.50 -9.27
N GLY A 306 9.88 -16.04 -10.18
CA GLY A 306 9.88 -16.48 -11.58
C GLY A 306 10.21 -17.96 -11.72
N GLN A 307 11.26 -18.44 -11.02
CA GLN A 307 11.65 -19.85 -10.99
C GLN A 307 10.52 -20.71 -10.42
N LEU A 308 9.97 -20.33 -9.27
CA LEU A 308 8.86 -21.04 -8.64
C LEU A 308 7.63 -21.12 -9.57
N ARG A 309 7.33 -20.03 -10.31
CA ARG A 309 6.21 -19.97 -11.26
C ARG A 309 6.44 -20.88 -12.48
N MET A 310 7.66 -20.95 -13.00
CA MET A 310 8.00 -21.82 -14.12
C MET A 310 7.84 -23.30 -13.73
N VAL A 311 8.35 -23.69 -12.55
CA VAL A 311 8.20 -25.07 -12.06
C VAL A 311 6.74 -25.40 -11.74
N GLN A 312 5.98 -24.46 -11.19
CA GLN A 312 4.54 -24.66 -10.96
C GLN A 312 3.78 -24.90 -12.28
N ALA A 313 4.12 -24.16 -13.33
CA ALA A 313 3.51 -24.35 -14.64
C ALA A 313 3.85 -25.73 -15.22
N TRP A 314 5.08 -26.17 -15.07
CA TRP A 314 5.56 -27.48 -15.48
C TRP A 314 4.86 -28.63 -14.74
N VAL A 315 4.84 -28.59 -13.40
CA VAL A 315 4.15 -29.61 -12.58
C VAL A 315 2.66 -29.72 -12.91
N LYS A 316 1.99 -28.58 -13.16
CA LYS A 316 0.57 -28.57 -13.55
C LYS A 316 0.36 -29.19 -14.92
N ARG A 317 1.25 -28.97 -15.89
CA ARG A 317 1.19 -29.60 -17.22
C ARG A 317 1.35 -31.11 -17.12
N GLU A 318 2.38 -31.58 -16.42
CA GLU A 318 2.60 -33.03 -16.22
C GLU A 318 1.41 -33.73 -15.52
N GLY A 319 0.81 -33.07 -14.53
CA GLY A 319 -0.37 -33.62 -13.85
C GLY A 319 -1.68 -33.57 -14.66
N ALA A 320 -1.69 -32.87 -15.79
CA ALA A 320 -2.82 -32.84 -16.72
C ALA A 320 -2.69 -33.86 -17.86
N GLU A 321 -1.48 -34.38 -18.12
CA GLU A 321 -1.17 -35.34 -19.17
C GLU A 321 -1.14 -36.79 -18.65
N GLY A 322 -1.24 -37.04 -17.33
CA GLY A 322 -1.32 -38.32 -16.66
C GLY A 322 -2.71 -38.59 -16.05
#